data_463fe1fee1e87ff8c43651eda899c968
#
_entry.id   463fe1fee1e87ff8c43651eda899c968
#
_cell.length_a   1.000
_cell.length_b   1.000
_cell.length_c   1.000
_cell.angle_alpha   90.00
_cell.angle_beta   90.00
_cell.angle_gamma   90.00
#
_symmetry.space_group_name_H-M   'P 1'
#
loop_
_entity.id
_entity.type
_entity.pdbx_description
1 polymer ?
#
loop_
_entity_poly.entity_id
_entity_poly.type
_entity_poly.pdbx_seq_one_letter_code
_entity_poly.pdbx_strand_id
1 'polypeptide(L)'
;WKRASDATEGTDPSTFQLLPGFKAERLISAGPDDGSWVSLAFDPQGRLTIGREDKGLIRYTFAKGHKAITRTELINQTLKECRGLLYAHDSLFVHANQSKGIFRLRDTNGDGRFDEEKRLHSSEGGFGHGRNALALGPHGKIYAIHGDSIQLPTEARDLTSPLRRKFQPFRKNEGHVLRMNPDGSEKEIFCAGLRNPYGIAFNSDGEAFTYDADAEFDMGTPWYRPTQIKHLTSGADFGWRAVTGSWPPYYPDRPDNTQATLAIGKGSPTGLKFGTRSQFPVDYQKALFVLDWTYGRILAVHLRPRGS
;
A
#
# COMPACT_ATOMS: atom_id res chain seq x y z
N TRP A 1 -13.08 -21.17 1.12
CA TRP A 1 -13.18 -19.80 1.62
C TRP A 1 -14.52 -19.55 2.34
N LYS A 2 -15.59 -20.27 2.03
CA LYS A 2 -16.88 -20.18 2.78
C LYS A 2 -16.68 -20.34 4.28
N ARG A 3 -15.86 -21.32 4.71
CA ARG A 3 -15.55 -21.51 6.14
C ARG A 3 -14.78 -20.32 6.75
N ALA A 4 -13.99 -19.61 5.96
CA ALA A 4 -13.27 -18.43 6.43
C ALA A 4 -14.19 -17.21 6.59
N SER A 5 -15.24 -17.08 5.74
CA SER A 5 -16.22 -16.00 5.88
C SER A 5 -17.15 -16.17 7.09
N ASP A 6 -17.31 -17.40 7.56
CA ASP A 6 -18.13 -17.72 8.73
C ASP A 6 -17.32 -17.73 10.05
N ALA A 7 -16.00 -17.48 9.97
CA ALA A 7 -15.12 -17.49 11.13
C ALA A 7 -15.41 -16.27 12.03
N THR A 8 -15.62 -16.53 13.30
CA THR A 8 -15.80 -15.49 14.34
C THR A 8 -14.49 -15.05 14.99
N GLU A 9 -13.39 -15.73 14.68
CA GLU A 9 -12.07 -15.46 15.21
C GLU A 9 -11.02 -15.42 14.07
N GLY A 10 -9.95 -14.67 14.27
CA GLY A 10 -8.79 -14.68 13.39
C GLY A 10 -8.11 -16.05 13.35
N THR A 11 -7.31 -16.30 12.31
CA THR A 11 -6.59 -17.55 12.10
C THR A 11 -5.79 -17.97 13.33
N ASP A 12 -5.87 -19.25 13.71
CA ASP A 12 -5.06 -19.80 14.79
C ASP A 12 -3.57 -19.77 14.42
N PRO A 13 -2.71 -19.13 15.23
CA PRO A 13 -1.27 -19.04 14.96
C PRO A 13 -0.58 -20.41 14.81
N SER A 14 -1.09 -21.45 15.42
CA SER A 14 -0.52 -22.82 15.33
C SER A 14 -0.64 -23.43 13.93
N THR A 15 -1.52 -22.90 13.08
CA THR A 15 -1.70 -23.37 11.70
C THR A 15 -0.67 -22.82 10.72
N PHE A 16 0.11 -21.82 11.11
CA PHE A 16 1.13 -21.23 10.25
C PHE A 16 2.37 -22.09 10.16
N GLN A 17 2.86 -22.29 8.95
CA GLN A 17 4.19 -22.85 8.72
C GLN A 17 5.22 -21.72 8.78
N LEU A 18 6.02 -21.71 9.83
CA LEU A 18 6.98 -20.64 10.08
C LEU A 18 8.42 -21.12 9.85
N LEU A 19 9.25 -20.22 9.33
CA LEU A 19 10.68 -20.45 9.27
C LEU A 19 11.30 -20.42 10.68
N PRO A 20 12.45 -21.08 10.89
CA PRO A 20 13.16 -21.05 12.18
C PRO A 20 13.43 -19.61 12.64
N GLY A 21 13.20 -19.35 13.92
CA GLY A 21 13.39 -18.04 14.53
C GLY A 21 12.20 -17.09 14.40
N PHE A 22 11.11 -17.49 13.74
CA PHE A 22 9.86 -16.74 13.71
C PHE A 22 8.82 -17.35 14.64
N LYS A 23 7.97 -16.47 15.18
CA LYS A 23 6.84 -16.83 16.02
C LYS A 23 5.62 -16.03 15.57
N ALA A 24 4.46 -16.66 15.52
CA ALA A 24 3.18 -16.00 15.30
C ALA A 24 2.38 -15.95 16.60
N GLU A 25 1.78 -14.81 16.89
CA GLU A 25 0.87 -14.60 18.01
C GLU A 25 -0.36 -13.84 17.54
N ARG A 26 -1.54 -14.33 17.91
CA ARG A 26 -2.79 -13.60 17.65
C ARG A 26 -2.98 -12.55 18.74
N LEU A 27 -2.88 -11.29 18.36
CA LEU A 27 -3.08 -10.15 19.27
C LEU A 27 -4.56 -9.83 19.44
N ILE A 28 -5.32 -9.89 18.33
CA ILE A 28 -6.73 -9.50 18.28
C ILE A 28 -7.41 -10.17 17.07
N SER A 29 -8.70 -10.42 17.20
CA SER A 29 -9.61 -10.75 16.10
C SER A 29 -10.61 -9.63 15.90
N ALA A 30 -11.04 -9.41 14.66
CA ALA A 30 -12.14 -8.49 14.38
C ALA A 30 -13.42 -8.96 15.10
N GLY A 31 -14.11 -8.05 15.73
CA GLY A 31 -15.42 -8.32 16.30
C GLY A 31 -16.53 -8.33 15.22
N PRO A 32 -17.74 -8.82 15.56
CA PRO A 32 -18.82 -8.92 14.59
C PRO A 32 -19.26 -7.57 14.01
N ASP A 33 -19.03 -6.48 14.73
CA ASP A 33 -19.38 -5.12 14.32
C ASP A 33 -18.24 -4.35 13.68
N ASP A 34 -17.03 -4.93 13.60
CA ASP A 34 -15.86 -4.23 13.07
C ASP A 34 -15.88 -4.12 11.54
N GLY A 35 -16.50 -5.07 10.84
CA GLY A 35 -16.41 -5.17 9.38
C GLY A 35 -15.04 -5.62 8.91
N SER A 36 -14.76 -5.44 7.62
CA SER A 36 -13.46 -5.81 7.03
C SER A 36 -12.36 -4.83 7.42
N TRP A 37 -11.21 -5.36 7.82
CA TRP A 37 -10.01 -4.59 8.10
C TRP A 37 -9.15 -4.51 6.85
N VAL A 38 -8.91 -3.30 6.34
CA VAL A 38 -8.22 -3.09 5.06
C VAL A 38 -6.82 -2.49 5.21
N SER A 39 -6.49 -1.94 6.36
CA SER A 39 -5.14 -1.42 6.66
C SER A 39 -4.89 -1.35 8.15
N LEU A 40 -3.62 -1.24 8.52
CA LEU A 40 -3.21 -1.03 9.90
C LEU A 40 -1.96 -0.12 9.98
N ALA A 41 -1.84 0.62 11.08
CA ALA A 41 -0.65 1.37 11.44
C ALA A 41 -0.51 1.48 12.96
N PHE A 42 0.73 1.48 13.44
CA PHE A 42 1.03 1.82 14.84
C PHE A 42 1.38 3.29 14.95
N ASP A 43 0.86 3.94 15.97
CA ASP A 43 1.27 5.29 16.31
C ASP A 43 2.58 5.30 17.15
N PRO A 44 3.16 6.50 17.40
CA PRO A 44 4.39 6.60 18.20
C PRO A 44 4.27 6.08 19.62
N GLN A 45 3.06 5.94 20.17
CA GLN A 45 2.78 5.39 21.50
C GLN A 45 2.55 3.87 21.48
N GLY A 46 2.65 3.23 20.31
CA GLY A 46 2.44 1.79 20.14
C GLY A 46 0.97 1.37 20.13
N ARG A 47 0.04 2.30 19.93
CA ARG A 47 -1.38 1.97 19.74
C ARG A 47 -1.64 1.57 18.30
N LEU A 48 -2.46 0.56 18.08
CA LEU A 48 -2.80 0.03 16.76
C LEU A 48 -4.03 0.74 16.21
N THR A 49 -3.88 1.39 15.07
CA THR A 49 -5.02 1.92 14.29
C THR A 49 -5.33 1.00 13.13
N ILE A 50 -6.61 0.68 12.98
CA ILE A 50 -7.16 -0.14 11.89
C ILE A 50 -8.04 0.74 11.01
N GLY A 51 -7.79 0.68 9.69
CA GLY A 51 -8.71 1.17 8.67
C GLY A 51 -9.75 0.11 8.35
N ARG A 52 -11.03 0.48 8.43
CA ARG A 52 -12.15 -0.39 8.11
C ARG A 52 -12.72 -0.04 6.75
N GLU A 53 -13.34 -1.01 6.08
CA GLU A 53 -13.83 -0.82 4.73
C GLU A 53 -14.90 0.28 4.63
N ASP A 54 -15.90 0.25 5.49
CA ASP A 54 -17.06 1.16 5.41
C ASP A 54 -17.34 1.97 6.70
N LYS A 55 -16.54 1.77 7.77
CA LYS A 55 -16.86 2.26 9.12
C LYS A 55 -15.80 3.19 9.73
N GLY A 56 -14.89 3.74 8.95
CA GLY A 56 -13.87 4.65 9.42
C GLY A 56 -12.68 3.98 10.10
N LEU A 57 -12.20 4.56 11.18
CA LEU A 57 -10.98 4.14 11.87
C LEU A 57 -11.25 3.77 13.33
N ILE A 58 -10.65 2.66 13.76
CA ILE A 58 -10.67 2.23 15.16
C ILE A 58 -9.24 2.14 15.70
N ARG A 59 -9.03 2.51 16.95
CA ARG A 59 -7.71 2.48 17.61
C ARG A 59 -7.77 1.62 18.86
N TYR A 60 -6.81 0.71 18.97
CA TYR A 60 -6.63 -0.19 20.10
C TYR A 60 -5.39 0.17 20.90
N THR A 61 -5.55 0.27 22.22
CA THR A 61 -4.44 0.39 23.16
C THR A 61 -4.24 -0.94 23.86
N PHE A 62 -2.98 -1.42 23.88
CA PHE A 62 -2.62 -2.68 24.51
C PHE A 62 -2.05 -2.47 25.91
N ALA A 63 -2.27 -3.46 26.79
CA ALA A 63 -1.54 -3.58 28.04
C ALA A 63 -0.04 -3.81 27.78
N LYS A 64 0.80 -3.57 28.78
CA LYS A 64 2.23 -3.89 28.71
C LYS A 64 2.44 -5.36 28.30
N GLY A 65 3.26 -5.58 27.27
CA GLY A 65 3.51 -6.91 26.69
C GLY A 65 2.43 -7.37 25.69
N HIS A 66 1.53 -6.50 25.26
CA HIS A 66 0.51 -6.71 24.22
C HIS A 66 -0.47 -7.88 24.48
N LYS A 67 -0.62 -8.33 25.73
CA LYS A 67 -1.44 -9.51 26.08
C LYS A 67 -2.94 -9.24 26.18
N ALA A 68 -3.35 -7.98 26.25
CA ALA A 68 -4.76 -7.61 26.34
C ALA A 68 -4.98 -6.20 25.78
N ILE A 69 -6.18 -5.94 25.27
CA ILE A 69 -6.64 -4.61 24.90
C ILE A 69 -7.14 -3.92 26.19
N THR A 70 -6.64 -2.73 26.45
CA THR A 70 -7.05 -1.91 27.61
C THR A 70 -8.03 -0.81 27.22
N ARG A 71 -8.02 -0.39 25.94
CA ARG A 71 -8.92 0.63 25.42
C ARG A 71 -9.16 0.44 23.94
N THR A 72 -10.41 0.64 23.54
CA THR A 72 -10.85 0.69 22.13
C THR A 72 -11.50 2.04 21.88
N GLU A 73 -11.12 2.69 20.78
CA GLU A 73 -11.59 4.03 20.44
C GLU A 73 -12.00 4.10 18.98
N LEU A 74 -13.18 4.60 18.69
CA LEU A 74 -13.57 4.98 17.34
C LEU A 74 -13.06 6.40 17.07
N ILE A 75 -11.98 6.52 16.29
CA ILE A 75 -11.25 7.78 16.10
C ILE A 75 -11.65 8.54 14.83
N ASN A 76 -12.39 7.91 13.93
CA ASN A 76 -13.01 8.54 12.76
C ASN A 76 -14.21 7.70 12.31
N GLN A 77 -15.27 8.34 11.82
CA GLN A 77 -16.50 7.69 11.34
C GLN A 77 -16.93 8.15 9.94
N THR A 78 -16.19 9.07 9.34
CA THR A 78 -16.55 9.73 8.08
C THR A 78 -15.83 9.15 6.88
N LEU A 79 -14.56 8.75 7.07
CA LEU A 79 -13.72 8.23 6.00
C LEU A 79 -14.03 6.76 5.73
N LYS A 80 -14.12 6.42 4.44
CA LYS A 80 -14.52 5.08 3.99
C LYS A 80 -13.40 4.38 3.23
N GLU A 81 -13.25 3.09 3.53
CA GLU A 81 -12.27 2.21 2.90
C GLU A 81 -10.85 2.79 2.99
N CYS A 82 -10.38 2.98 4.23
CA CYS A 82 -9.10 3.60 4.53
C CYS A 82 -7.96 2.61 4.29
N ARG A 83 -7.50 2.45 3.03
CA ARG A 83 -6.49 1.47 2.62
C ARG A 83 -5.06 1.89 2.96
N GLY A 84 -4.80 3.17 3.16
CA GLY A 84 -3.48 3.68 3.53
C GLY A 84 -3.54 4.45 4.85
N LEU A 85 -2.70 4.06 5.81
CA LEU A 85 -2.54 4.73 7.09
C LEU A 85 -1.06 5.02 7.33
N LEU A 86 -0.75 6.26 7.72
CA LEU A 86 0.62 6.68 8.00
C LEU A 86 0.65 7.69 9.14
N TYR A 87 1.27 7.33 10.25
CA TYR A 87 1.62 8.28 11.31
C TYR A 87 2.94 8.97 10.97
N ALA A 88 2.89 10.27 10.78
CA ALA A 88 4.06 11.13 10.52
C ALA A 88 3.70 12.59 10.83
N HIS A 89 4.70 13.43 11.10
CA HIS A 89 4.52 14.89 11.30
C HIS A 89 3.39 15.22 12.29
N ASP A 90 3.37 14.53 13.44
CA ASP A 90 2.36 14.68 14.49
C ASP A 90 0.91 14.55 13.99
N SER A 91 0.71 13.75 12.95
CA SER A 91 -0.56 13.57 12.26
C SER A 91 -0.78 12.11 11.88
N LEU A 92 -2.03 11.74 11.64
CA LEU A 92 -2.39 10.54 10.91
C LEU A 92 -2.82 10.92 9.49
N PHE A 93 -2.05 10.47 8.50
CA PHE A 93 -2.45 10.55 7.10
C PHE A 93 -3.26 9.32 6.73
N VAL A 94 -4.36 9.55 6.02
CA VAL A 94 -5.31 8.50 5.61
C VAL A 94 -5.54 8.57 4.12
N HIS A 95 -5.31 7.46 3.41
CA HIS A 95 -5.70 7.31 2.02
C HIS A 95 -7.00 6.52 1.95
N ALA A 96 -8.09 7.24 1.79
CA ALA A 96 -9.44 6.71 1.86
C ALA A 96 -9.99 6.48 0.44
N ASN A 97 -10.11 5.20 0.05
CA ASN A 97 -10.43 4.82 -1.32
C ASN A 97 -11.82 5.27 -1.73
N GLN A 98 -12.86 4.97 -0.95
CA GLN A 98 -14.23 5.40 -1.26
C GLN A 98 -14.47 6.89 -0.94
N SER A 99 -13.73 7.48 -0.02
CA SER A 99 -13.76 8.93 0.21
C SER A 99 -12.92 9.72 -0.81
N LYS A 100 -12.32 9.05 -1.80
CA LYS A 100 -11.61 9.62 -2.96
C LYS A 100 -10.52 10.63 -2.61
N GLY A 101 -9.66 10.33 -1.65
CA GLY A 101 -8.59 11.28 -1.35
C GLY A 101 -7.64 10.91 -0.25
N ILE A 102 -6.68 11.81 -0.04
CA ILE A 102 -5.72 11.77 1.05
C ILE A 102 -6.14 12.82 2.07
N PHE A 103 -6.27 12.39 3.31
CA PHE A 103 -6.68 13.22 4.44
C PHE A 103 -5.58 13.25 5.49
N ARG A 104 -5.49 14.36 6.21
CA ARG A 104 -4.68 14.51 7.42
C ARG A 104 -5.59 14.72 8.61
N LEU A 105 -5.42 13.91 9.63
CA LEU A 105 -6.08 14.04 10.93
C LEU A 105 -5.05 14.52 11.95
N ARG A 106 -5.38 15.53 12.73
CA ARG A 106 -4.53 16.11 13.78
C ARG A 106 -5.27 16.23 15.09
N ASP A 107 -4.53 16.05 16.15
CA ASP A 107 -4.86 16.44 17.50
C ASP A 107 -4.20 17.81 17.75
N THR A 108 -4.97 18.88 17.68
CA THR A 108 -4.42 20.25 17.78
C THR A 108 -4.41 20.78 19.21
N ASN A 109 -5.16 20.14 20.11
CA ASN A 109 -5.28 20.55 21.52
C ASN A 109 -4.52 19.62 22.50
N GLY A 110 -3.99 18.48 22.01
CA GLY A 110 -3.18 17.55 22.79
C GLY A 110 -3.98 16.63 23.72
N ASP A 111 -5.29 16.45 23.49
CA ASP A 111 -6.15 15.59 24.32
C ASP A 111 -6.14 14.11 23.90
N GLY A 112 -5.40 13.78 22.83
CA GLY A 112 -5.28 12.43 22.28
C GLY A 112 -6.37 12.07 21.27
N ARG A 113 -7.22 13.02 20.89
CA ARG A 113 -8.27 12.87 19.87
C ARG A 113 -7.98 13.76 18.67
N PHE A 114 -8.37 13.29 17.48
CA PHE A 114 -8.27 14.12 16.30
C PHE A 114 -9.44 15.09 16.23
N ASP A 115 -9.16 16.38 16.28
CA ASP A 115 -10.10 17.50 16.19
C ASP A 115 -9.99 18.28 14.87
N GLU A 116 -8.93 18.04 14.07
CA GLU A 116 -8.80 18.55 12.70
C GLU A 116 -8.82 17.41 11.68
N GLU A 117 -9.69 17.51 10.67
CA GLU A 117 -9.67 16.68 9.47
C GLU A 117 -9.50 17.59 8.23
N LYS A 118 -8.39 17.44 7.50
CA LYS A 118 -8.12 18.22 6.29
C LYS A 118 -7.89 17.31 5.10
N ARG A 119 -8.64 17.48 4.00
CA ARG A 119 -8.36 16.84 2.71
C ARG A 119 -7.18 17.53 2.05
N LEU A 120 -6.10 16.78 1.80
CA LEU A 120 -4.88 17.28 1.15
C LEU A 120 -4.88 17.08 -0.36
N HIS A 121 -5.51 16.00 -0.81
CA HIS A 121 -5.62 15.64 -2.22
C HIS A 121 -6.95 14.96 -2.50
N SER A 122 -7.59 15.35 -3.60
CA SER A 122 -8.77 14.67 -4.15
C SER A 122 -8.36 13.97 -5.45
N SER A 123 -8.75 12.73 -5.62
CA SER A 123 -8.46 11.96 -6.82
C SER A 123 -9.72 11.36 -7.40
N GLU A 124 -9.84 11.40 -8.72
CA GLU A 124 -10.95 10.79 -9.46
C GLU A 124 -10.59 9.36 -9.90
N GLY A 125 -11.60 8.61 -10.35
CA GLY A 125 -11.47 7.24 -10.85
C GLY A 125 -12.25 6.23 -10.03
N GLY A 126 -12.05 4.95 -10.35
CA GLY A 126 -12.75 3.83 -9.74
C GLY A 126 -12.23 3.43 -8.36
N PHE A 127 -12.80 2.34 -7.83
CA PHE A 127 -12.47 1.85 -6.49
C PHE A 127 -11.70 0.51 -6.51
N GLY A 128 -11.77 -0.25 -7.59
CA GLY A 128 -11.15 -1.58 -7.67
C GLY A 128 -9.63 -1.51 -7.52
N HIS A 129 -8.90 -1.16 -8.57
CA HIS A 129 -7.49 -0.83 -8.51
C HIS A 129 -7.32 0.61 -8.04
N GLY A 130 -7.53 0.83 -6.76
CA GLY A 130 -7.87 2.13 -6.20
C GLY A 130 -6.69 2.87 -5.56
N ARG A 131 -7.05 3.58 -4.48
CA ARG A 131 -6.18 4.40 -3.64
C ARG A 131 -5.67 3.51 -2.51
N ASN A 132 -4.38 3.22 -2.50
CA ASN A 132 -3.81 2.19 -1.66
C ASN A 132 -2.88 2.77 -0.58
N ALA A 133 -1.75 2.14 -0.24
CA ALA A 133 -0.94 2.52 0.89
C ALA A 133 -0.30 3.91 0.80
N LEU A 134 0.08 4.41 1.96
CA LEU A 134 0.93 5.58 2.16
C LEU A 134 2.27 5.17 2.76
N ALA A 135 3.33 5.92 2.44
CA ALA A 135 4.62 5.80 3.11
C ALA A 135 5.28 7.16 3.32
N LEU A 136 6.04 7.26 4.40
CA LEU A 136 6.97 8.36 4.62
C LEU A 136 8.27 8.05 3.89
N GLY A 137 8.61 8.87 2.93
CA GLY A 137 9.85 8.75 2.17
C GLY A 137 10.94 9.71 2.63
N PRO A 138 12.05 9.78 1.89
CA PRO A 138 13.13 10.73 2.13
C PRO A 138 12.64 12.18 2.19
N HIS A 139 13.36 13.00 2.95
CA HIS A 139 13.04 14.43 3.16
C HIS A 139 11.64 14.70 3.78
N GLY A 140 11.06 13.69 4.44
CA GLY A 140 9.76 13.83 5.10
C GLY A 140 8.57 13.95 4.16
N LYS A 141 8.72 13.63 2.87
CA LYS A 141 7.62 13.68 1.90
C LYS A 141 6.69 12.47 2.05
N ILE A 142 5.41 12.68 1.75
CA ILE A 142 4.38 11.64 1.74
C ILE A 142 4.30 11.04 0.34
N TYR A 143 4.37 9.72 0.26
CA TYR A 143 4.18 8.96 -0.98
C TYR A 143 2.88 8.18 -0.90
N ALA A 144 2.04 8.32 -1.91
CA ALA A 144 0.76 7.63 -2.03
C ALA A 144 0.74 6.78 -3.30
N ILE A 145 0.47 5.48 -3.16
CA ILE A 145 0.43 4.57 -4.30
C ILE A 145 -1.00 4.35 -4.78
N HIS A 146 -1.18 4.33 -6.09
CA HIS A 146 -2.46 4.21 -6.78
C HIS A 146 -2.42 3.07 -7.81
N GLY A 147 -3.53 2.36 -7.94
CA GLY A 147 -3.75 1.45 -9.04
C GLY A 147 -4.31 2.13 -10.30
N ASP A 148 -4.42 1.38 -11.38
CA ASP A 148 -4.75 1.88 -12.71
C ASP A 148 -6.21 2.31 -12.91
N SER A 149 -7.06 2.20 -11.89
CA SER A 149 -8.40 2.78 -11.91
C SER A 149 -8.42 4.28 -11.54
N ILE A 150 -7.29 4.84 -11.11
CA ILE A 150 -7.21 6.21 -10.62
C ILE A 150 -6.68 7.15 -11.69
N GLN A 151 -7.28 8.33 -11.80
CA GLN A 151 -6.84 9.36 -12.73
C GLN A 151 -5.52 9.96 -12.28
N LEU A 152 -4.65 10.20 -13.25
CA LEU A 152 -3.43 11.00 -13.03
C LEU A 152 -3.84 12.42 -12.62
N PRO A 153 -3.30 12.96 -11.52
CA PRO A 153 -3.59 14.33 -11.11
C PRO A 153 -3.01 15.34 -12.09
N THR A 154 -3.86 16.22 -12.62
CA THR A 154 -3.47 17.22 -13.63
C THR A 154 -2.66 18.36 -13.02
N GLU A 155 -2.83 18.61 -11.73
CA GLU A 155 -2.11 19.64 -10.97
C GLU A 155 -0.72 19.21 -10.51
N ALA A 156 -0.38 17.92 -10.60
CA ALA A 156 0.92 17.42 -10.20
C ALA A 156 1.96 17.58 -11.32
N ARG A 157 3.19 17.94 -10.94
CA ARG A 157 4.33 17.89 -11.85
C ARG A 157 4.66 16.45 -12.19
N ASP A 158 4.61 16.11 -13.47
CA ASP A 158 4.96 14.78 -13.95
C ASP A 158 6.47 14.65 -14.13
N LEU A 159 7.11 13.77 -13.36
CA LEU A 159 8.52 13.48 -13.47
C LEU A 159 8.85 12.41 -14.50
N THR A 160 7.82 11.71 -15.02
CA THR A 160 8.01 10.67 -16.04
C THR A 160 8.23 11.27 -17.43
N SER A 161 8.65 10.43 -18.41
CA SER A 161 8.90 10.90 -19.77
C SER A 161 7.67 11.59 -20.39
N PRO A 162 7.80 12.78 -20.97
CA PRO A 162 6.71 13.46 -21.65
C PRO A 162 6.17 12.68 -22.86
N LEU A 163 6.96 11.78 -23.44
CA LEU A 163 6.53 10.92 -24.56
C LEU A 163 5.49 9.89 -24.11
N ARG A 164 5.49 9.50 -22.85
CA ARG A 164 4.55 8.55 -22.27
C ARG A 164 3.10 8.96 -22.50
N ARG A 165 2.76 10.23 -22.28
CA ARG A 165 1.40 10.76 -22.46
C ARG A 165 1.02 10.97 -23.93
N LYS A 166 1.98 11.21 -24.79
CA LYS A 166 1.74 11.46 -26.22
C LYS A 166 1.12 10.27 -26.95
N PHE A 167 1.44 9.05 -26.50
CA PHE A 167 0.95 7.80 -27.10
C PHE A 167 -0.35 7.29 -26.48
N GLN A 168 -0.95 8.02 -25.53
CA GLN A 168 -2.18 7.64 -24.83
C GLN A 168 -3.18 8.79 -24.67
N PRO A 169 -3.62 9.39 -25.77
CA PRO A 169 -4.48 10.58 -25.71
C PRO A 169 -5.85 10.31 -25.10
N PHE A 170 -6.28 9.05 -24.97
CA PHE A 170 -7.63 8.66 -24.56
C PHE A 170 -7.77 8.22 -23.12
N ARG A 171 -6.69 8.15 -22.32
CA ARG A 171 -6.77 7.65 -20.97
C ARG A 171 -6.21 8.59 -19.93
N LYS A 172 -7.08 8.82 -18.93
CA LYS A 172 -6.73 9.61 -17.75
C LYS A 172 -6.27 8.73 -16.59
N ASN A 173 -6.65 7.43 -16.58
CA ASN A 173 -6.40 6.53 -15.47
C ASN A 173 -5.14 5.71 -15.69
N GLU A 174 -4.27 5.68 -14.68
CA GLU A 174 -3.03 4.94 -14.71
C GLU A 174 -2.49 4.73 -13.30
N GLY A 175 -1.95 3.54 -13.01
CA GLY A 175 -1.30 3.27 -11.73
C GLY A 175 -0.04 4.12 -11.59
N HIS A 176 0.08 4.82 -10.46
CA HIS A 176 1.16 5.78 -10.22
C HIS A 176 1.46 5.97 -8.74
N VAL A 177 2.59 6.58 -8.47
CA VAL A 177 2.93 7.09 -7.14
C VAL A 177 2.88 8.62 -7.16
N LEU A 178 2.03 9.18 -6.31
CA LEU A 178 1.98 10.61 -6.02
C LEU A 178 2.90 10.90 -4.83
N ARG A 179 3.80 11.86 -4.98
CA ARG A 179 4.64 12.40 -3.90
C ARG A 179 4.22 13.84 -3.60
N MET A 180 4.17 14.21 -2.31
CA MET A 180 3.81 15.58 -1.90
C MET A 180 4.40 15.94 -0.54
N ASN A 181 4.39 17.22 -0.21
CA ASN A 181 4.70 17.69 1.13
C ASN A 181 3.61 17.28 2.14
N PRO A 182 3.89 17.27 3.46
CA PRO A 182 2.91 16.92 4.49
C PRO A 182 1.68 17.84 4.56
N ASP A 183 1.76 19.04 4.01
CA ASP A 183 0.64 19.99 3.91
C ASP A 183 -0.22 19.81 2.64
N GLY A 184 0.20 18.90 1.75
CA GLY A 184 -0.44 18.62 0.46
C GLY A 184 0.07 19.47 -0.70
N SER A 185 1.09 20.30 -0.49
CA SER A 185 1.74 21.10 -1.53
C SER A 185 2.78 20.29 -2.33
N GLU A 186 3.34 20.89 -3.39
CA GLU A 186 4.38 20.32 -4.24
C GLU A 186 4.08 18.88 -4.72
N LYS A 187 2.91 18.71 -5.31
CA LYS A 187 2.51 17.40 -5.84
C LYS A 187 3.30 17.02 -7.08
N GLU A 188 3.78 15.79 -7.10
CA GLU A 188 4.56 15.23 -8.21
C GLU A 188 4.12 13.80 -8.50
N ILE A 189 3.97 13.44 -9.76
CA ILE A 189 3.89 12.04 -10.20
C ILE A 189 5.32 11.52 -10.18
N PHE A 190 5.66 10.75 -9.15
CA PHE A 190 7.00 10.25 -8.91
C PHE A 190 7.39 9.17 -9.91
N CYS A 191 6.50 8.21 -10.15
CA CYS A 191 6.61 7.18 -11.17
C CYS A 191 5.21 6.69 -11.57
N ALA A 192 5.12 5.95 -12.68
CA ALA A 192 3.84 5.49 -13.21
C ALA A 192 3.96 4.19 -14.01
N GLY A 193 2.88 3.76 -14.68
CA GLY A 193 2.87 2.51 -15.43
C GLY A 193 2.70 1.28 -14.54
N LEU A 194 2.06 1.43 -13.38
CA LEU A 194 1.70 0.37 -12.46
C LEU A 194 0.29 -0.15 -12.75
N ARG A 195 0.00 -1.39 -12.36
CA ARG A 195 -1.34 -1.97 -12.51
C ARG A 195 -2.16 -1.83 -11.23
N ASN A 196 -1.88 -2.65 -10.24
CA ASN A 196 -2.59 -2.64 -8.96
C ASN A 196 -1.65 -2.92 -7.79
N PRO A 197 -0.69 -2.03 -7.54
CA PRO A 197 0.17 -2.14 -6.37
C PRO A 197 -0.64 -1.76 -5.12
N TYR A 198 -0.60 -2.59 -4.08
CA TYR A 198 -1.30 -2.26 -2.84
C TYR A 198 -0.41 -1.51 -1.85
N GLY A 199 0.80 -1.97 -1.64
CA GLY A 199 1.73 -1.44 -0.65
C GLY A 199 2.90 -0.66 -1.27
N ILE A 200 3.52 0.19 -0.47
CA ILE A 200 4.79 0.89 -0.76
C ILE A 200 5.65 0.91 0.50
N ALA A 201 6.93 0.60 0.37
CA ALA A 201 7.87 0.62 1.50
C ALA A 201 9.24 1.13 1.07
N PHE A 202 9.92 1.81 1.98
CA PHE A 202 11.29 2.27 1.82
C PHE A 202 12.26 1.37 2.59
N ASN A 203 13.41 1.07 2.00
CA ASN A 203 14.54 0.46 2.70
C ASN A 203 15.30 1.50 3.55
N SER A 204 16.34 1.05 4.25
CA SER A 204 17.20 1.95 5.06
C SER A 204 17.96 3.01 4.25
N ASP A 205 18.14 2.77 2.97
CA ASP A 205 18.90 3.65 2.07
C ASP A 205 17.98 4.68 1.39
N GLY A 206 16.68 4.64 1.68
CA GLY A 206 15.69 5.55 1.11
C GLY A 206 15.15 5.13 -0.25
N GLU A 207 15.39 3.88 -0.68
CA GLU A 207 14.89 3.34 -1.92
C GLU A 207 13.49 2.74 -1.75
N ALA A 208 12.57 3.08 -2.65
CA ALA A 208 11.17 2.67 -2.60
C ALA A 208 10.91 1.40 -3.40
N PHE A 209 10.08 0.52 -2.83
CA PHE A 209 9.65 -0.72 -3.50
C PHE A 209 8.15 -0.92 -3.38
N THR A 210 7.60 -1.64 -4.36
CA THR A 210 6.22 -2.13 -4.34
C THR A 210 6.14 -3.57 -4.84
N TYR A 211 5.03 -4.23 -4.53
CA TYR A 211 4.62 -5.50 -5.11
C TYR A 211 3.37 -5.24 -5.94
N ASP A 212 3.50 -5.37 -7.27
CA ASP A 212 2.46 -5.04 -8.23
C ASP A 212 1.78 -6.30 -8.78
N ALA A 213 0.49 -6.19 -9.08
CA ALA A 213 -0.34 -7.29 -9.53
C ALA A 213 0.03 -7.80 -10.93
N ASP A 214 -0.27 -9.07 -11.14
CA ASP A 214 -0.13 -9.72 -12.45
C ASP A 214 -1.28 -9.34 -13.42
N ALA A 215 -1.11 -9.72 -14.68
CA ALA A 215 -2.16 -9.64 -15.68
C ALA A 215 -2.93 -10.97 -15.71
N GLU A 216 -3.76 -11.23 -14.68
CA GLU A 216 -4.40 -12.52 -14.44
C GLU A 216 -5.22 -13.05 -15.63
N PHE A 217 -5.78 -12.16 -16.45
CA PHE A 217 -6.53 -12.54 -17.66
C PHE A 217 -5.66 -13.05 -18.81
N ASP A 218 -4.37 -12.73 -18.77
CA ASP A 218 -3.39 -13.19 -19.77
C ASP A 218 -2.72 -14.50 -19.37
N MET A 219 -3.13 -15.09 -18.25
CA MET A 219 -2.53 -16.32 -17.73
C MET A 219 -2.66 -17.47 -18.74
N GLY A 220 -1.50 -18.09 -19.05
CA GLY A 220 -1.40 -19.13 -20.06
C GLY A 220 -1.04 -18.64 -21.46
N THR A 221 -0.92 -17.34 -21.66
CA THR A 221 -0.44 -16.77 -22.93
C THR A 221 1.07 -16.47 -22.87
N PRO A 222 1.76 -16.38 -24.02
CA PRO A 222 3.18 -16.03 -24.06
C PRO A 222 3.50 -14.61 -23.53
N TRP A 223 2.53 -13.74 -23.43
CA TRP A 223 2.68 -12.37 -22.95
C TRP A 223 2.21 -12.17 -21.52
N TYR A 224 1.89 -13.23 -20.78
CA TYR A 224 1.51 -13.12 -19.38
C TYR A 224 2.59 -12.41 -18.58
N ARG A 225 2.19 -11.37 -17.84
CA ARG A 225 3.05 -10.66 -16.90
C ARG A 225 2.71 -11.11 -15.48
N PRO A 226 3.67 -11.73 -14.77
CA PRO A 226 3.48 -12.18 -13.39
C PRO A 226 3.42 -10.99 -12.43
N THR A 227 3.05 -11.28 -11.19
CA THR A 227 3.25 -10.33 -10.10
C THR A 227 4.73 -10.00 -9.93
N GLN A 228 5.03 -8.75 -9.61
CA GLN A 228 6.40 -8.23 -9.67
C GLN A 228 6.75 -7.36 -8.47
N ILE A 229 7.95 -7.55 -7.93
CA ILE A 229 8.60 -6.54 -7.11
C ILE A 229 9.20 -5.49 -8.04
N LYS A 230 8.89 -4.24 -7.80
CA LYS A 230 9.38 -3.09 -8.56
C LYS A 230 10.12 -2.12 -7.66
N HIS A 231 11.32 -1.73 -8.06
CA HIS A 231 12.05 -0.63 -7.48
C HIS A 231 11.52 0.67 -8.06
N LEU A 232 10.89 1.48 -7.23
CA LEU A 232 10.23 2.72 -7.64
C LEU A 232 11.23 3.86 -7.64
N THR A 233 11.70 4.23 -8.81
CA THR A 233 12.63 5.35 -9.00
C THR A 233 11.93 6.57 -9.57
N SER A 234 12.47 7.76 -9.32
CA SER A 234 11.93 9.01 -9.86
C SER A 234 11.93 9.00 -11.38
N GLY A 235 10.78 9.28 -11.97
CA GLY A 235 10.61 9.32 -13.42
C GLY A 235 10.37 7.95 -14.08
N ALA A 236 10.38 6.85 -13.34
CA ALA A 236 10.16 5.52 -13.87
C ALA A 236 8.78 5.34 -14.51
N ASP A 237 8.73 4.60 -15.61
CA ASP A 237 7.52 4.10 -16.24
C ASP A 237 7.61 2.59 -16.39
N PHE A 238 6.76 1.85 -15.70
CA PHE A 238 6.74 0.38 -15.71
C PHE A 238 5.93 -0.21 -16.86
N GLY A 239 5.39 0.63 -17.75
CA GLY A 239 4.81 0.23 -19.02
C GLY A 239 3.40 -0.35 -18.95
N TRP A 240 2.79 -0.52 -17.78
CA TRP A 240 1.41 -0.98 -17.71
C TRP A 240 0.48 0.10 -18.25
N ARG A 241 -0.39 -0.31 -19.17
CA ARG A 241 -1.43 0.54 -19.74
C ARG A 241 -2.72 -0.27 -19.81
N ALA A 242 -3.75 0.15 -19.12
CA ALA A 242 -5.05 -0.45 -19.27
C ALA A 242 -5.72 0.07 -20.56
N VAL A 243 -6.20 -0.79 -21.45
CA VAL A 243 -6.92 -0.41 -22.69
C VAL A 243 -8.42 -0.59 -22.47
N THR A 244 -9.24 0.36 -22.94
CA THR A 244 -10.68 0.32 -22.72
C THR A 244 -11.33 -0.91 -23.36
N GLY A 245 -12.17 -1.63 -22.61
CA GLY A 245 -13.04 -2.69 -23.11
C GLY A 245 -12.40 -4.07 -23.27
N SER A 246 -11.08 -4.17 -23.16
CA SER A 246 -10.38 -5.45 -23.11
C SER A 246 -9.05 -5.25 -22.42
N TRP A 247 -8.52 -6.30 -21.80
CA TRP A 247 -7.13 -6.33 -21.40
C TRP A 247 -6.27 -6.10 -22.63
N PRO A 248 -5.25 -5.26 -22.57
CA PRO A 248 -4.40 -5.08 -23.71
C PRO A 248 -3.82 -6.44 -24.06
N PRO A 249 -3.92 -6.86 -25.32
CA PRO A 249 -3.35 -8.13 -25.72
C PRO A 249 -1.86 -8.18 -25.43
N TYR A 250 -1.22 -7.05 -25.37
CA TYR A 250 0.18 -6.95 -24.96
C TYR A 250 0.73 -5.54 -25.16
N TYR A 251 1.49 -5.05 -24.20
CA TYR A 251 2.42 -3.96 -24.42
C TYR A 251 3.82 -4.54 -24.46
N PRO A 252 4.52 -4.49 -25.59
CA PRO A 252 5.90 -4.90 -25.65
C PRO A 252 6.71 -4.10 -24.64
N ASP A 253 7.66 -4.75 -23.98
CA ASP A 253 8.64 -4.03 -23.19
C ASP A 253 9.39 -3.09 -24.13
N ARG A 254 9.22 -1.81 -23.90
CA ARG A 254 9.95 -0.78 -24.63
C ARG A 254 11.29 -0.56 -23.94
N PRO A 255 12.33 -0.16 -24.67
CA PRO A 255 13.63 0.12 -24.06
C PRO A 255 13.61 1.18 -22.94
N ASP A 256 12.62 2.08 -22.96
CA ASP A 256 12.40 3.12 -21.98
C ASP A 256 11.50 2.73 -20.80
N ASN A 257 10.94 1.50 -20.83
CA ASN A 257 10.21 0.97 -19.69
C ASN A 257 11.18 0.49 -18.61
N THR A 258 10.88 0.87 -17.36
CA THR A 258 11.62 0.38 -16.20
C THR A 258 11.32 -1.10 -15.96
N GLN A 259 12.35 -1.91 -15.88
CA GLN A 259 12.22 -3.34 -15.65
C GLN A 259 11.84 -3.64 -14.19
N ALA A 260 11.14 -4.76 -13.99
CA ALA A 260 10.89 -5.27 -12.65
C ALA A 260 12.18 -5.77 -11.99
N THR A 261 12.29 -5.59 -10.67
CA THR A 261 13.40 -6.13 -9.88
C THR A 261 13.33 -7.65 -9.79
N LEU A 262 12.12 -8.20 -9.62
CA LEU A 262 11.89 -9.64 -9.48
C LEU A 262 10.47 -10.00 -9.91
N ALA A 263 10.33 -11.02 -10.75
CA ALA A 263 9.05 -11.65 -11.03
C ALA A 263 8.79 -12.77 -10.00
N ILE A 264 7.60 -12.73 -9.38
CA ILE A 264 7.21 -13.71 -8.34
C ILE A 264 6.40 -14.87 -8.95
N GLY A 265 5.61 -14.61 -9.96
CA GLY A 265 4.66 -15.58 -10.53
C GLY A 265 3.21 -15.13 -10.30
N LYS A 266 2.31 -16.11 -10.26
CA LYS A 266 0.91 -15.85 -9.90
C LYS A 266 0.82 -15.39 -8.44
N GLY A 267 -0.10 -14.49 -8.16
CA GLY A 267 -0.32 -14.03 -6.80
C GLY A 267 -1.29 -12.86 -6.72
N SER A 268 -1.58 -12.44 -5.52
CA SER A 268 -2.41 -11.27 -5.23
C SER A 268 -1.69 -10.37 -4.23
N PRO A 269 -1.01 -9.33 -4.71
CA PRO A 269 -0.29 -8.39 -3.87
C PRO A 269 -1.20 -7.71 -2.84
N THR A 270 -0.75 -7.71 -1.59
CA THR A 270 -1.35 -6.91 -0.52
C THR A 270 -0.29 -6.04 0.14
N GLY A 271 -0.08 -6.12 1.44
CA GLY A 271 0.92 -5.29 2.12
C GLY A 271 2.36 -5.70 1.84
N LEU A 272 3.27 -4.76 2.04
CA LEU A 272 4.70 -5.05 2.10
C LEU A 272 5.39 -4.14 3.13
N LYS A 273 6.48 -4.65 3.71
CA LYS A 273 7.26 -3.92 4.71
C LYS A 273 8.69 -4.47 4.76
N PHE A 274 9.67 -3.59 4.94
CA PHE A 274 11.01 -4.05 5.30
C PHE A 274 11.08 -4.50 6.76
N GLY A 275 11.90 -5.52 7.02
CA GLY A 275 12.16 -6.02 8.37
C GLY A 275 13.00 -5.10 9.25
N THR A 276 13.29 -3.89 8.78
CA THR A 276 14.08 -2.88 9.47
C THR A 276 13.52 -2.57 10.85
N ARG A 277 14.37 -2.58 11.87
CA ARG A 277 14.01 -2.37 13.30
C ARG A 277 13.10 -3.45 13.89
N SER A 278 12.88 -4.57 13.19
CA SER A 278 12.18 -5.72 13.77
C SER A 278 13.08 -6.51 14.71
N GLN A 279 12.46 -7.42 15.49
CA GLN A 279 13.17 -8.45 16.27
C GLN A 279 13.35 -9.75 15.48
N PHE A 280 13.21 -9.73 14.19
CA PHE A 280 13.42 -10.87 13.32
C PHE A 280 14.90 -11.31 13.32
N PRO A 281 15.21 -12.56 12.97
CA PRO A 281 16.58 -13.00 12.81
C PRO A 281 17.37 -12.05 11.90
N VAL A 282 18.66 -11.86 12.16
CA VAL A 282 19.49 -10.81 11.56
C VAL A 282 19.44 -10.79 10.02
N ASP A 283 19.40 -11.96 9.40
CA ASP A 283 19.33 -12.10 7.95
C ASP A 283 18.03 -11.54 7.34
N TYR A 284 16.98 -11.44 8.15
CA TYR A 284 15.67 -10.94 7.72
C TYR A 284 15.42 -9.47 8.04
N GLN A 285 16.28 -8.84 8.84
CA GLN A 285 16.09 -7.42 9.21
C GLN A 285 16.21 -6.45 8.03
N LYS A 286 16.87 -6.86 6.95
CA LYS A 286 16.94 -6.08 5.70
C LYS A 286 16.05 -6.64 4.59
N ALA A 287 15.37 -7.77 4.81
CA ALA A 287 14.49 -8.36 3.81
C ALA A 287 13.23 -7.51 3.61
N LEU A 288 12.73 -7.49 2.38
CA LEU A 288 11.41 -6.99 2.05
C LEU A 288 10.41 -8.12 2.21
N PHE A 289 9.53 -8.02 3.20
CA PHE A 289 8.42 -8.94 3.36
C PHE A 289 7.26 -8.49 2.48
N VAL A 290 6.75 -9.40 1.66
CA VAL A 290 5.60 -9.15 0.78
C VAL A 290 4.51 -10.17 1.04
N LEU A 291 3.28 -9.70 1.13
CA LEU A 291 2.12 -10.51 1.45
C LEU A 291 1.39 -10.87 0.16
N ASP A 292 1.13 -12.17 -0.01
CA ASP A 292 0.40 -12.72 -1.14
C ASP A 292 -0.88 -13.39 -0.63
N TRP A 293 -1.99 -12.75 -0.91
CA TRP A 293 -3.30 -13.20 -0.45
C TRP A 293 -3.76 -14.49 -1.13
N THR A 294 -3.47 -14.66 -2.42
CA THR A 294 -3.92 -15.84 -3.20
C THR A 294 -3.45 -17.15 -2.57
N TYR A 295 -2.22 -17.18 -2.10
CA TYR A 295 -1.61 -18.38 -1.52
C TYR A 295 -1.50 -18.34 0.01
N GLY A 296 -1.98 -17.27 0.63
CA GLY A 296 -1.90 -17.12 2.09
C GLY A 296 -0.47 -17.18 2.61
N ARG A 297 0.49 -16.53 1.92
CA ARG A 297 1.91 -16.61 2.23
C ARG A 297 2.55 -15.22 2.39
N ILE A 298 3.63 -15.19 3.16
CA ILE A 298 4.53 -14.05 3.28
C ILE A 298 5.87 -14.47 2.69
N LEU A 299 6.34 -13.74 1.69
CA LEU A 299 7.65 -13.97 1.09
C LEU A 299 8.65 -12.99 1.69
N ALA A 300 9.85 -13.46 2.02
CA ALA A 300 10.98 -12.62 2.38
C ALA A 300 11.90 -12.48 1.16
N VAL A 301 11.98 -11.27 0.62
CA VAL A 301 12.79 -10.96 -0.56
C VAL A 301 14.08 -10.29 -0.09
N HIS A 302 15.20 -10.95 -0.32
CA HIS A 302 16.52 -10.44 0.02
C HIS A 302 17.08 -9.65 -1.17
N LEU A 303 17.00 -8.33 -1.07
CA LEU A 303 17.50 -7.42 -2.08
C LEU A 303 18.99 -7.17 -1.88
N ARG A 304 19.71 -7.08 -2.97
CA ARG A 304 21.13 -6.69 -3.00
C ARG A 304 21.33 -5.57 -4.01
N PRO A 305 22.07 -4.50 -3.67
CA PRO A 305 22.44 -3.49 -4.63
C PRO A 305 23.16 -4.13 -5.82
N ARG A 306 22.83 -3.69 -7.03
CA ARG A 306 23.50 -4.12 -8.26
C ARG A 306 23.71 -2.90 -9.15
N GLY A 307 24.95 -2.56 -9.39
CA GLY A 307 25.33 -1.37 -10.11
C GLY A 307 26.06 -0.36 -9.23
N SER A 308 26.42 0.78 -9.80
CA SER A 308 27.12 1.89 -9.11
C SER A 308 26.12 2.77 -8.37
#